data_13c1793cf245f1f9c614173047d63b8d
#
_entry.id   13c1793cf245f1f9c614173047d63b8d
#
_cell.length_a   1.000
_cell.length_b   1.000
_cell.length_c   1.000
_cell.angle_alpha   90.00
_cell.angle_beta   90.00
_cell.angle_gamma   90.00
#
_symmetry.space_group_name_H-M   'P 1'
#
loop_
_entity.id
_entity.type
_entity.pdbx_description
1 polymer ?
#
loop_
_entity_poly.entity_id
_entity_poly.type
_entity_poly.pdbx_seq_one_letter_code
_entity_poly.pdbx_strand_id
1 'polypeptide(L)'
;LSFPRRVLFILGLSSCWVIIEWMRCQFTLGFPWCPLSVTQWERPAILQAVPHVGAWGVSFFLLVFNICLASYLHHLLVRRRQNEGFSLSSFCPDFYFGLIVFILMLQPFFGNQRQGSTYEETKVLKVGVCQPYLSEKWDGNRVLENKETLIRQTKFLALLDPDLIVWPEASTPYAVNLDRKWVEDLA
;
A
#
# COMPACT_ATOMS: atom_id res chain seq x y z
N LEU A 1 19.26 20.54 -21.25
CA LEU A 1 19.61 19.10 -21.18
C LEU A 1 19.01 18.40 -22.41
N SER A 2 19.75 17.45 -23.01
CA SER A 2 19.22 16.57 -24.05
C SER A 2 18.16 15.63 -23.46
N PHE A 3 17.23 15.12 -24.30
CA PHE A 3 16.16 14.23 -23.85
C PHE A 3 16.67 13.03 -23.03
N PRO A 4 17.69 12.26 -23.44
CA PRO A 4 18.20 11.15 -22.64
C PRO A 4 18.72 11.56 -21.26
N ARG A 5 19.37 12.73 -21.15
CA ARG A 5 19.83 13.24 -19.86
C ARG A 5 18.67 13.62 -18.95
N ARG A 6 17.58 14.16 -19.49
CA ARG A 6 16.37 14.47 -18.72
C ARG A 6 15.71 13.19 -18.21
N VAL A 7 15.58 12.16 -19.06
CA VAL A 7 15.05 10.86 -18.66
C VAL A 7 15.89 10.25 -17.53
N LEU A 8 17.22 10.24 -17.65
CA LEU A 8 18.09 9.76 -16.58
C LEU A 8 17.91 10.55 -15.27
N PHE A 9 17.74 11.86 -15.37
CA PHE A 9 17.47 12.70 -14.21
C PHE A 9 16.13 12.36 -13.55
N ILE A 10 15.06 12.18 -14.31
CA ILE A 10 13.73 11.81 -13.84
C ILE A 10 13.78 10.46 -13.14
N LEU A 11 14.41 9.45 -13.76
CA LEU A 11 14.56 8.12 -13.18
C LEU A 11 15.41 8.15 -11.90
N GLY A 12 16.52 8.90 -11.93
CA GLY A 12 17.39 9.07 -10.76
C GLY A 12 16.67 9.71 -9.58
N LEU A 13 15.94 10.81 -9.82
CA LEU A 13 15.19 11.49 -8.78
C LEU A 13 14.08 10.60 -8.19
N SER A 14 13.37 9.87 -9.04
CA SER A 14 12.34 8.92 -8.60
C SER A 14 12.94 7.76 -7.78
N SER A 15 14.10 7.25 -8.21
CA SER A 15 14.83 6.23 -7.45
C SER A 15 15.31 6.73 -6.09
N CYS A 16 15.84 7.96 -6.02
CA CYS A 16 16.26 8.58 -4.75
C CYS A 16 15.09 8.68 -3.77
N TRP A 17 13.92 9.07 -4.23
CA TRP A 17 12.73 9.14 -3.38
C TRP A 17 12.38 7.75 -2.81
N VAL A 18 12.32 6.73 -3.66
CA VAL A 18 11.99 5.36 -3.22
C VAL A 18 13.02 4.83 -2.22
N ILE A 19 14.31 5.13 -2.44
CA ILE A 19 15.37 4.77 -1.49
C ILE A 19 15.14 5.46 -0.13
N ILE A 20 14.76 6.73 -0.13
CA ILE A 20 14.44 7.48 1.12
C ILE A 20 13.22 6.87 1.81
N GLU A 21 12.15 6.54 1.08
CA GLU A 21 10.98 5.84 1.64
C GLU A 21 11.39 4.50 2.28
N TRP A 22 12.20 3.71 1.57
CA TRP A 22 12.69 2.42 2.04
C TRP A 22 13.58 2.59 3.28
N MET A 23 14.53 3.52 3.25
CA MET A 23 15.40 3.81 4.40
C MET A 23 14.60 4.21 5.64
N ARG A 24 13.58 5.04 5.48
CA ARG A 24 12.68 5.42 6.57
C ARG A 24 12.01 4.21 7.22
N CYS A 25 11.66 3.19 6.43
CA CYS A 25 11.05 1.96 6.94
C CYS A 25 12.05 1.05 7.68
N GLN A 26 13.36 1.16 7.37
CA GLN A 26 14.39 0.28 7.94
C GLN A 26 15.12 0.92 9.14
N PHE A 27 15.48 2.20 9.04
CA PHE A 27 16.44 2.84 9.96
C PHE A 27 15.82 3.71 11.06
N THR A 28 14.58 4.13 10.92
CA THR A 28 13.88 4.86 11.98
C THR A 28 13.17 3.84 12.88
N LEU A 29 11.97 4.10 13.32
CA LEU A 29 11.19 3.17 14.14
C LEU A 29 10.71 1.91 13.37
N GLY A 30 11.26 1.66 12.18
CA GLY A 30 10.84 0.55 11.31
C GLY A 30 9.38 0.67 10.85
N PHE A 31 8.86 1.89 10.71
CA PHE A 31 7.45 2.15 10.53
C PHE A 31 7.12 2.49 9.08
N PRO A 32 6.56 1.54 8.33
CA PRO A 32 6.32 1.68 6.89
C PRO A 32 5.05 2.51 6.57
N TRP A 33 4.70 3.49 7.39
CA TRP A 33 3.50 4.28 7.16
C TRP A 33 3.64 5.23 5.99
N CYS A 34 2.58 5.27 5.19
CA CYS A 34 2.36 6.23 4.14
C CYS A 34 3.49 6.28 3.08
N PRO A 35 3.96 5.16 2.49
CA PRO A 35 4.64 5.25 1.22
C PRO A 35 3.70 5.84 0.17
N LEU A 36 4.24 6.48 -0.85
CA LEU A 36 3.45 7.15 -1.88
C LEU A 36 2.43 6.21 -2.55
N SER A 37 2.78 4.93 -2.71
CA SER A 37 1.88 3.90 -3.25
C SER A 37 0.57 3.72 -2.47
N VAL A 38 0.59 3.93 -1.14
CA VAL A 38 -0.62 3.78 -0.29
C VAL A 38 -1.67 4.84 -0.61
N THR A 39 -1.27 6.00 -1.16
CA THR A 39 -2.23 7.03 -1.61
C THR A 39 -3.18 6.51 -2.70
N GLN A 40 -2.86 5.37 -3.32
CA GLN A 40 -3.62 4.76 -4.40
C GLN A 40 -4.58 3.65 -3.92
N TRP A 41 -4.83 3.53 -2.62
CA TRP A 41 -5.62 2.45 -2.04
C TRP A 41 -7.03 2.30 -2.63
N GLU A 42 -7.65 3.41 -3.08
CA GLU A 42 -8.95 3.40 -3.77
C GLU A 42 -8.84 3.22 -5.30
N ARG A 43 -7.64 2.97 -5.83
CA ARG A 43 -7.39 2.87 -7.27
C ARG A 43 -7.00 1.44 -7.67
N PRO A 44 -7.97 0.51 -7.80
CA PRO A 44 -7.67 -0.90 -8.06
C PRO A 44 -6.87 -1.12 -9.35
N ALA A 45 -7.06 -0.28 -10.37
CA ALA A 45 -6.31 -0.37 -11.62
C ALA A 45 -4.79 -0.18 -11.41
N ILE A 46 -4.39 0.74 -10.53
CA ILE A 46 -2.98 0.98 -10.19
C ILE A 46 -2.46 -0.13 -9.28
N LEU A 47 -3.29 -0.59 -8.33
CA LEU A 47 -2.91 -1.63 -7.37
C LEU A 47 -2.65 -2.99 -8.04
N GLN A 48 -3.19 -3.25 -9.23
CA GLN A 48 -2.87 -4.47 -10.00
C GLN A 48 -1.39 -4.54 -10.43
N ALA A 49 -0.65 -3.45 -10.39
CA ALA A 49 0.79 -3.46 -10.62
C ALA A 49 1.59 -3.99 -9.40
N VAL A 50 1.02 -3.94 -8.19
CA VAL A 50 1.73 -4.33 -6.95
C VAL A 50 2.29 -5.77 -6.99
N PRO A 51 1.59 -6.81 -7.47
CA PRO A 51 2.14 -8.15 -7.56
C PRO A 51 3.40 -8.27 -8.44
N HIS A 52 3.60 -7.35 -9.38
CA HIS A 52 4.70 -7.37 -10.34
C HIS A 52 5.90 -6.52 -9.90
N VAL A 53 5.65 -5.35 -9.31
CA VAL A 53 6.69 -4.36 -8.99
C VAL A 53 6.78 -3.99 -7.51
N GLY A 54 5.90 -4.54 -6.69
CA GLY A 54 5.78 -4.20 -5.28
C GLY A 54 5.27 -2.78 -5.03
N ALA A 55 5.06 -2.44 -3.77
CA ALA A 55 4.63 -1.09 -3.36
C ALA A 55 5.65 -0.01 -3.75
N TRP A 56 6.95 -0.32 -3.64
CA TRP A 56 8.03 0.60 -4.01
C TRP A 56 8.08 0.90 -5.50
N GLY A 57 7.81 -0.10 -6.35
CA GLY A 57 7.70 0.12 -7.79
C GLY A 57 6.52 1.00 -8.15
N VAL A 58 5.38 0.86 -7.47
CA VAL A 58 4.24 1.77 -7.68
C VAL A 58 4.60 3.20 -7.28
N SER A 59 5.26 3.43 -6.13
CA SER A 59 5.78 4.75 -5.75
C SER A 59 6.71 5.33 -6.82
N PHE A 60 7.62 4.52 -7.36
CA PHE A 60 8.53 4.92 -8.42
C PHE A 60 7.80 5.40 -9.68
N PHE A 61 6.88 4.61 -10.20
CA PHE A 61 6.13 4.95 -11.40
C PHE A 61 5.23 6.18 -11.24
N LEU A 62 4.62 6.35 -10.07
CA LEU A 62 3.86 7.56 -9.75
C LEU A 62 4.76 8.80 -9.81
N LEU A 63 5.97 8.73 -9.27
CA LEU A 63 6.91 9.84 -9.31
C LEU A 63 7.37 10.15 -10.71
N VAL A 64 7.76 9.14 -11.48
CA VAL A 64 8.14 9.33 -12.90
C VAL A 64 7.04 10.07 -13.65
N PHE A 65 5.79 9.61 -13.53
CA PHE A 65 4.66 10.24 -14.20
C PHE A 65 4.44 11.68 -13.73
N ASN A 66 4.48 11.94 -12.42
CA ASN A 66 4.26 13.28 -11.88
C ASN A 66 5.37 14.26 -12.29
N ILE A 67 6.64 13.84 -12.31
CA ILE A 67 7.75 14.70 -12.76
C ILE A 67 7.62 15.00 -14.26
N CYS A 68 7.26 14.00 -15.08
CA CYS A 68 7.01 14.19 -16.51
C CYS A 68 5.84 15.15 -16.75
N LEU A 69 4.76 15.02 -15.99
CA LEU A 69 3.61 15.93 -16.06
C LEU A 69 4.00 17.36 -15.64
N ALA A 70 4.78 17.51 -14.57
CA ALA A 70 5.30 18.81 -14.14
C ALA A 70 6.20 19.46 -15.20
N SER A 71 7.06 18.67 -15.86
CA SER A 71 7.87 19.14 -17.00
C SER A 71 7.01 19.64 -18.14
N TYR A 72 5.94 18.94 -18.46
CA TYR A 72 4.98 19.35 -19.49
C TYR A 72 4.26 20.65 -19.13
N LEU A 73 3.74 20.75 -17.91
CA LEU A 73 3.08 21.96 -17.44
C LEU A 73 4.03 23.15 -17.43
N HIS A 74 5.27 22.98 -17.01
CA HIS A 74 6.31 24.01 -17.07
C HIS A 74 6.56 24.44 -18.51
N HIS A 75 6.67 23.49 -19.44
CA HIS A 75 6.84 23.79 -20.86
C HIS A 75 5.69 24.67 -21.40
N LEU A 76 4.44 24.33 -21.09
CA LEU A 76 3.26 25.11 -21.48
C LEU A 76 3.29 26.53 -20.89
N LEU A 77 3.66 26.68 -19.62
CA LEU A 77 3.73 27.97 -18.95
C LEU A 77 4.82 28.87 -19.57
N VAL A 78 5.97 28.31 -19.92
CA VAL A 78 7.06 29.07 -20.58
C VAL A 78 6.61 29.56 -21.95
N ARG A 79 5.99 28.70 -22.76
CA ARG A 79 5.46 29.10 -24.08
C ARG A 79 4.40 30.21 -23.99
N ARG A 80 3.49 30.11 -23.00
CA ARG A 80 2.50 31.15 -22.74
C ARG A 80 3.13 32.49 -22.41
N ARG A 81 4.24 32.50 -21.64
CA ARG A 81 4.97 33.74 -21.33
C ARG A 81 5.68 34.36 -22.53
N GLN A 82 6.03 33.52 -23.51
CA GLN A 82 6.70 33.97 -24.76
C GLN A 82 5.70 34.42 -25.84
N ASN A 83 4.38 34.53 -25.54
CA ASN A 83 3.31 34.83 -26.48
C ASN A 83 3.22 33.86 -27.67
N GLU A 84 3.84 32.69 -27.57
CA GLU A 84 3.61 31.59 -28.49
C GLU A 84 2.23 31.00 -28.17
N GLY A 85 1.31 31.02 -29.17
CA GLY A 85 -0.07 30.58 -28.96
C GLY A 85 -0.23 29.30 -28.17
N PHE A 86 -1.21 29.25 -27.27
CA PHE A 86 -1.46 28.08 -26.44
C PHE A 86 -1.92 26.91 -27.30
N SER A 87 -1.08 25.90 -27.44
CA SER A 87 -1.43 24.64 -28.12
C SER A 87 -1.15 23.47 -27.20
N LEU A 88 -2.19 22.73 -26.85
CA LEU A 88 -2.07 21.47 -26.14
C LEU A 88 -1.29 20.41 -26.91
N SER A 89 -1.18 20.57 -28.24
CA SER A 89 -0.43 19.67 -29.12
C SER A 89 1.07 19.94 -29.16
N SER A 90 1.58 20.82 -28.27
CA SER A 90 3.02 21.07 -28.19
C SER A 90 3.75 19.79 -27.84
N PHE A 91 4.59 19.30 -28.74
CA PHE A 91 5.36 18.08 -28.53
C PHE A 91 6.34 18.24 -27.35
N CYS A 92 6.10 17.50 -26.29
CA CYS A 92 6.98 17.42 -25.14
C CYS A 92 7.37 15.94 -24.93
N PRO A 93 8.60 15.56 -25.30
CA PRO A 93 9.03 14.15 -25.21
C PRO A 93 8.92 13.57 -23.80
N ASP A 94 9.15 14.40 -22.78
CA ASP A 94 9.09 13.97 -21.38
C ASP A 94 7.66 13.55 -20.99
N PHE A 95 6.65 14.28 -21.49
CA PHE A 95 5.24 13.93 -21.25
C PHE A 95 4.87 12.58 -21.88
N TYR A 96 5.27 12.37 -23.13
CA TYR A 96 4.99 11.09 -23.82
C TYR A 96 5.72 9.93 -23.14
N PHE A 97 6.95 10.14 -22.67
CA PHE A 97 7.67 9.16 -21.89
C PHE A 97 6.89 8.79 -20.61
N GLY A 98 6.45 9.79 -19.83
CA GLY A 98 5.65 9.58 -18.63
C GLY A 98 4.32 8.88 -18.90
N LEU A 99 3.65 9.23 -20.00
CA LEU A 99 2.40 8.60 -20.43
C LEU A 99 2.60 7.11 -20.78
N ILE A 100 3.66 6.79 -21.51
CA ILE A 100 4.01 5.39 -21.83
C ILE A 100 4.28 4.61 -20.55
N VAL A 101 5.06 5.15 -19.64
CA VAL A 101 5.36 4.51 -18.34
C VAL A 101 4.06 4.28 -17.55
N PHE A 102 3.15 5.25 -17.54
CA PHE A 102 1.86 5.11 -16.87
C PHE A 102 0.96 4.03 -17.50
N ILE A 103 0.90 3.99 -18.82
CA ILE A 103 0.15 2.94 -19.54
C ILE A 103 0.72 1.55 -19.24
N LEU A 104 2.06 1.41 -19.23
CA LEU A 104 2.71 0.15 -18.89
C LEU A 104 2.39 -0.29 -17.45
N MET A 105 2.30 0.64 -16.51
CA MET A 105 1.89 0.36 -15.13
C MET A 105 0.44 -0.15 -15.05
N LEU A 106 -0.45 0.30 -15.93
CA LEU A 106 -1.85 -0.15 -15.98
C LEU A 106 -2.05 -1.47 -16.74
N GLN A 107 -1.04 -1.97 -17.45
CA GLN A 107 -1.15 -3.19 -18.27
C GLN A 107 -1.64 -4.41 -17.46
N PRO A 108 -1.20 -4.68 -16.22
CA PRO A 108 -1.67 -5.82 -15.44
C PRO A 108 -3.19 -5.77 -15.18
N PHE A 109 -3.77 -4.60 -15.01
CA PHE A 109 -5.22 -4.44 -14.84
C PHE A 109 -6.00 -4.97 -16.04
N PHE A 110 -5.57 -4.62 -17.26
CA PHE A 110 -6.22 -5.09 -18.49
C PHE A 110 -5.94 -6.58 -18.75
N GLY A 111 -4.79 -7.08 -18.35
CA GLY A 111 -4.45 -8.52 -18.45
C GLY A 111 -5.31 -9.38 -17.56
N ASN A 112 -5.45 -9.02 -16.30
CA ASN A 112 -6.23 -9.78 -15.31
C ASN A 112 -7.74 -9.82 -15.62
N GLN A 113 -8.30 -8.80 -16.25
CA GLN A 113 -9.69 -8.82 -16.69
C GLN A 113 -9.95 -9.83 -17.83
N ARG A 114 -8.93 -10.13 -18.64
CA ARG A 114 -9.03 -11.11 -19.75
C ARG A 114 -8.86 -12.55 -19.27
N GLN A 115 -8.12 -12.78 -18.23
CA GLN A 115 -8.08 -14.05 -17.52
C GLN A 115 -9.29 -14.06 -16.58
N GLY A 116 -10.47 -14.41 -17.10
CA GLY A 116 -11.63 -14.68 -16.27
C GLY A 116 -11.17 -15.58 -15.15
N SER A 117 -11.41 -15.18 -13.90
CA SER A 117 -10.97 -15.90 -12.72
C SER A 117 -11.46 -17.36 -12.82
N THR A 118 -10.60 -18.24 -13.28
CA THR A 118 -10.72 -19.65 -13.02
C THR A 118 -10.47 -19.77 -11.53
N TYR A 119 -11.51 -19.52 -10.74
CA TYR A 119 -11.50 -19.95 -9.35
C TYR A 119 -11.48 -21.48 -9.42
N GLU A 120 -10.29 -22.08 -9.32
CA GLU A 120 -10.19 -23.41 -8.78
C GLU A 120 -11.05 -23.46 -7.51
N GLU A 121 -11.75 -24.53 -7.26
CA GLU A 121 -12.57 -24.70 -6.05
C GLU A 121 -11.74 -24.31 -4.83
N THR A 122 -11.85 -23.04 -4.43
CA THR A 122 -11.13 -22.52 -3.27
C THR A 122 -11.83 -23.08 -2.04
N LYS A 123 -11.08 -23.82 -1.24
CA LYS A 123 -11.56 -24.27 0.06
C LYS A 123 -12.01 -23.07 0.86
N VAL A 124 -13.29 -23.02 1.21
CA VAL A 124 -13.86 -21.94 2.02
C VAL A 124 -13.37 -22.11 3.46
N LEU A 125 -12.68 -21.09 3.98
CA LEU A 125 -12.25 -21.01 5.37
C LEU A 125 -13.27 -20.22 6.18
N LYS A 126 -13.74 -20.81 7.28
CA LYS A 126 -14.63 -20.15 8.23
C LYS A 126 -13.77 -19.44 9.27
N VAL A 127 -13.73 -18.10 9.21
CA VAL A 127 -12.87 -17.29 10.07
C VAL A 127 -13.71 -16.52 11.08
N GLY A 128 -13.38 -16.70 12.38
CA GLY A 128 -13.92 -15.91 13.48
C GLY A 128 -13.01 -14.71 13.77
N VAL A 129 -13.55 -13.49 13.76
CA VAL A 129 -12.78 -12.28 14.08
C VAL A 129 -13.25 -11.72 15.42
N CYS A 130 -12.35 -11.61 16.39
CA CYS A 130 -12.61 -10.95 17.65
C CYS A 130 -12.54 -9.43 17.49
N GLN A 131 -13.55 -8.70 17.97
CA GLN A 131 -13.57 -7.24 18.02
C GLN A 131 -13.91 -6.77 19.46
N PRO A 132 -12.95 -6.77 20.39
CA PRO A 132 -13.22 -6.51 21.80
C PRO A 132 -13.49 -5.03 22.10
N TYR A 133 -13.22 -4.12 21.16
CA TYR A 133 -13.40 -2.66 21.31
C TYR A 133 -12.76 -2.12 22.61
N LEU A 134 -11.48 -2.37 22.78
CA LEU A 134 -10.72 -1.94 23.95
C LEU A 134 -10.31 -0.47 23.82
N SER A 135 -10.92 0.43 24.59
CA SER A 135 -10.65 1.88 24.51
C SER A 135 -9.31 2.28 25.14
N GLU A 136 -8.83 1.54 26.11
CA GLU A 136 -7.61 1.82 26.89
C GLU A 136 -6.76 0.55 27.02
N LYS A 137 -6.20 0.11 25.90
CA LYS A 137 -5.47 -1.17 25.80
C LYS A 137 -4.30 -1.30 26.78
N TRP A 138 -3.68 -0.19 27.13
CA TRP A 138 -2.43 -0.12 27.88
C TRP A 138 -2.60 0.36 29.34
N ASP A 139 -3.82 0.60 29.77
CA ASP A 139 -4.08 0.88 31.20
C ASP A 139 -3.91 -0.41 32.01
N GLY A 140 -2.90 -0.42 32.88
CA GLY A 140 -2.60 -1.57 33.74
C GLY A 140 -3.77 -2.04 34.59
N ASN A 141 -4.68 -1.14 34.96
CA ASN A 141 -5.87 -1.47 35.78
C ASN A 141 -6.92 -2.23 34.96
N ARG A 142 -6.91 -2.14 33.63
CA ARG A 142 -7.88 -2.78 32.74
C ARG A 142 -7.35 -4.00 31.99
N VAL A 143 -6.08 -4.35 32.22
CA VAL A 143 -5.46 -5.51 31.53
C VAL A 143 -6.23 -6.80 31.80
N LEU A 144 -6.68 -7.02 33.03
CA LEU A 144 -7.46 -8.21 33.39
C LEU A 144 -8.83 -8.23 32.72
N GLU A 145 -9.55 -7.11 32.73
CA GLU A 145 -10.85 -6.96 32.08
C GLU A 145 -10.74 -7.19 30.56
N ASN A 146 -9.69 -6.64 29.93
CA ASN A 146 -9.39 -6.84 28.54
C ASN A 146 -9.09 -8.30 28.21
N LYS A 147 -8.32 -8.97 29.07
CA LYS A 147 -8.05 -10.41 28.99
C LYS A 147 -9.35 -11.23 29.01
N GLU A 148 -10.18 -11.01 30.03
CA GLU A 148 -11.44 -11.73 30.17
C GLU A 148 -12.37 -11.52 28.97
N THR A 149 -12.40 -10.31 28.42
CA THR A 149 -13.20 -9.99 27.25
C THR A 149 -12.73 -10.75 26.01
N LEU A 150 -11.42 -10.79 25.76
CA LEU A 150 -10.85 -11.58 24.66
C LEU A 150 -11.12 -13.07 24.81
N ILE A 151 -10.90 -13.64 25.99
CA ILE A 151 -11.16 -15.05 26.26
C ILE A 151 -12.64 -15.37 26.05
N ARG A 152 -13.53 -14.55 26.58
CA ARG A 152 -14.97 -14.73 26.41
C ARG A 152 -15.39 -14.71 24.94
N GLN A 153 -14.90 -13.76 24.16
CA GLN A 153 -15.19 -13.68 22.72
C GLN A 153 -14.61 -14.86 21.96
N THR A 154 -13.39 -15.29 22.30
CA THR A 154 -12.76 -16.46 21.70
C THR A 154 -13.57 -17.72 21.96
N LYS A 155 -13.97 -17.97 23.21
CA LYS A 155 -14.83 -19.11 23.56
C LYS A 155 -16.19 -19.06 22.86
N PHE A 156 -16.79 -17.88 22.75
CA PHE A 156 -18.04 -17.72 22.00
C PHE A 156 -17.86 -18.04 20.50
N LEU A 157 -16.79 -17.55 19.88
CA LEU A 157 -16.49 -17.87 18.48
C LEU A 157 -16.18 -19.34 18.27
N ALA A 158 -15.51 -19.99 19.22
CA ALA A 158 -15.20 -21.42 19.15
C ALA A 158 -16.46 -22.29 19.07
N LEU A 159 -17.59 -21.87 19.67
CA LEU A 159 -18.88 -22.58 19.56
C LEU A 159 -19.43 -22.62 18.13
N LEU A 160 -18.96 -21.72 17.25
CA LEU A 160 -19.35 -21.67 15.85
C LEU A 160 -18.48 -22.57 14.96
N ASP A 161 -17.55 -23.31 15.54
CA ASP A 161 -16.62 -24.22 14.85
C ASP A 161 -15.89 -23.52 13.67
N PRO A 162 -15.09 -22.46 13.93
CA PRO A 162 -14.31 -21.79 12.91
C PRO A 162 -13.01 -22.56 12.64
N ASP A 163 -12.51 -22.47 11.38
CA ASP A 163 -11.19 -22.99 11.02
C ASP A 163 -10.04 -22.12 11.58
N LEU A 164 -10.32 -20.84 11.85
CA LEU A 164 -9.37 -19.87 12.35
C LEU A 164 -10.06 -18.80 13.19
N ILE A 165 -9.46 -18.42 14.33
CA ILE A 165 -9.87 -17.25 15.11
C ILE A 165 -8.75 -16.20 15.05
N VAL A 166 -9.10 -14.96 14.72
CA VAL A 166 -8.17 -13.84 14.57
C VAL A 166 -8.44 -12.77 15.61
N TRP A 167 -7.40 -12.35 16.30
CA TRP A 167 -7.43 -11.23 17.25
C TRP A 167 -6.92 -9.94 16.57
N PRO A 168 -7.38 -8.75 17.02
CA PRO A 168 -6.88 -7.50 16.49
C PRO A 168 -5.43 -7.24 16.92
N GLU A 169 -4.77 -6.33 16.21
CA GLU A 169 -3.42 -5.88 16.53
C GLU A 169 -3.31 -5.37 17.96
N ALA A 170 -2.22 -5.70 18.63
CA ALA A 170 -1.92 -5.27 20.00
C ALA A 170 -3.07 -5.53 20.99
N SER A 171 -3.76 -6.65 20.85
CA SER A 171 -4.89 -7.03 21.71
C SER A 171 -4.49 -7.46 23.12
N THR A 172 -3.20 -7.79 23.32
CA THR A 172 -2.65 -8.14 24.64
C THR A 172 -1.36 -7.35 24.90
N PRO A 173 -1.10 -6.90 26.14
CA PRO A 173 0.17 -6.26 26.50
C PRO A 173 1.31 -7.26 26.73
N TYR A 174 1.02 -8.55 26.76
CA TYR A 174 1.97 -9.63 27.06
C TYR A 174 2.08 -10.62 25.90
N ALA A 175 3.21 -11.34 25.86
CA ALA A 175 3.39 -12.46 24.95
C ALA A 175 2.56 -13.67 25.44
N VAL A 176 1.43 -13.91 24.78
CA VAL A 176 0.44 -14.95 25.14
C VAL A 176 1.08 -16.33 25.24
N ASN A 177 2.02 -16.66 24.35
CA ASN A 177 2.73 -17.93 24.31
C ASN A 177 3.70 -18.16 25.50
N LEU A 178 4.04 -17.13 26.26
CA LEU A 178 4.88 -17.22 27.46
C LEU A 178 4.08 -17.27 28.77
N ASP A 179 2.78 -16.97 28.71
CA ASP A 179 1.88 -17.01 29.86
C ASP A 179 1.07 -18.31 29.83
N ARG A 180 1.49 -19.30 30.63
CA ARG A 180 0.81 -20.61 30.75
C ARG A 180 -0.68 -20.46 31.05
N LYS A 181 -1.03 -19.53 31.92
CA LYS A 181 -2.43 -19.33 32.31
C LYS A 181 -3.30 -18.84 31.13
N TRP A 182 -2.74 -18.03 30.25
CA TRP A 182 -3.41 -17.64 29.00
C TRP A 182 -3.67 -18.84 28.08
N VAL A 183 -2.67 -19.70 27.93
CA VAL A 183 -2.76 -20.90 27.12
C VAL A 183 -3.81 -21.86 27.67
N GLU A 184 -3.80 -22.09 29.01
CA GLU A 184 -4.77 -22.93 29.67
C GLU A 184 -6.21 -22.37 29.60
N ASP A 185 -6.38 -21.06 29.72
CA ASP A 185 -7.68 -20.39 29.63
C ASP A 185 -8.29 -20.45 28.22
N LEU A 186 -7.46 -20.64 27.17
CA LEU A 186 -7.87 -20.72 25.77
C LEU A 186 -8.08 -22.17 25.27
N ALA A 187 -7.48 -23.16 25.92
CA ALA A 187 -7.60 -24.57 25.59
C ALA A 187 -8.94 -25.15 26.04
#